data_4f2d553b8bf6dba61005b658a9944336
#
_entry.id   4f2d553b8bf6dba61005b658a9944336
#
_cell.length_a   1.000
_cell.length_b   1.000
_cell.length_c   1.000
_cell.angle_alpha   90.00
_cell.angle_beta   90.00
_cell.angle_gamma   90.00
#
_symmetry.space_group_name_H-M   'P 1'
#
loop_
_entity.id
_entity.type
_entity.pdbx_description
1 polymer ?
#
loop_
_entity_poly.entity_id
_entity_poly.type
_entity_poly.pdbx_seq_one_letter_code
_entity_poly.pdbx_strand_id
1 'polypeptide(L)'
;MNTLLSFFLNSKVKLLILAIVLVSLFAWHRVLVHEAVTEAVAEVELNISKENFRLKERSLNAQIELQQSFDNIQKDKDAKIKNLNARVASLPRSLQERPSRPESSGVPDNARVEETPKGATGAQLYREDGLVLAREAARAELIKEELLGCYKSYDAAKEALDRYKKENTPRSD
;
A
#
# COMPACT_ATOMS: atom_id res chain seq x y z
N MET A 1 81.58 35.18 -4.06
CA MET A 1 80.59 34.43 -4.77
C MET A 1 80.96 32.97 -5.06
N ASN A 2 82.19 32.57 -4.96
CA ASN A 2 82.68 31.21 -5.26
C ASN A 2 82.61 30.20 -4.11
N THR A 3 82.38 30.60 -2.86
CA THR A 3 82.28 29.71 -1.71
C THR A 3 80.88 29.00 -1.60
N LEU A 4 79.85 29.61 -2.12
CA LEU A 4 78.49 28.96 -2.18
C LEU A 4 78.46 27.86 -3.25
N LEU A 5 79.16 28.04 -4.35
CA LEU A 5 79.24 27.03 -5.41
C LEU A 5 80.01 25.77 -4.99
N SER A 6 81.08 25.91 -4.18
CA SER A 6 81.81 24.74 -3.71
C SER A 6 81.05 23.91 -2.68
N PHE A 7 80.15 24.54 -1.91
CA PHE A 7 79.25 23.84 -1.00
C PHE A 7 78.25 22.92 -1.74
N PHE A 8 77.81 23.37 -2.92
CA PHE A 8 76.96 22.57 -3.79
C PHE A 8 77.64 21.39 -4.49
N LEU A 9 79.02 21.38 -4.52
CA LEU A 9 79.73 20.29 -5.17
C LEU A 9 79.96 19.05 -4.30
N ASN A 10 79.73 19.13 -2.99
CA ASN A 10 79.91 17.99 -2.11
C ASN A 10 78.71 16.97 -2.35
N SER A 11 79.06 15.76 -2.77
CA SER A 11 78.05 14.70 -3.15
C SER A 11 76.99 14.42 -2.07
N LYS A 12 77.37 14.51 -0.80
CA LYS A 12 76.46 14.29 0.35
C LYS A 12 75.42 15.40 0.50
N VAL A 13 75.82 16.66 0.24
CA VAL A 13 74.92 17.82 0.30
C VAL A 13 73.87 17.77 -0.82
N LYS A 14 74.29 17.37 -2.01
CA LYS A 14 73.40 17.20 -3.15
C LYS A 14 72.33 16.14 -2.88
N LEU A 15 72.72 15.02 -2.26
CA LEU A 15 71.76 13.97 -1.88
C LEU A 15 70.74 14.45 -0.83
N LEU A 16 71.23 15.25 0.15
CA LEU A 16 70.39 15.80 1.21
C LEU A 16 69.34 16.79 0.63
N ILE A 17 69.77 17.68 -0.26
CA ILE A 17 68.91 18.63 -0.94
C ILE A 17 67.89 17.89 -1.80
N LEU A 18 68.29 16.86 -2.55
CA LEU A 18 67.41 16.04 -3.35
C LEU A 18 66.33 15.33 -2.48
N ALA A 19 66.78 14.81 -1.31
CA ALA A 19 65.86 14.18 -0.38
C ALA A 19 64.77 15.16 0.16
N ILE A 20 65.21 16.38 0.53
CA ILE A 20 64.30 17.44 1.00
C ILE A 20 63.27 17.81 -0.10
N VAL A 21 63.75 17.98 -1.34
CA VAL A 21 62.86 18.29 -2.47
C VAL A 21 61.83 17.17 -2.71
N LEU A 22 62.25 15.91 -2.70
CA LEU A 22 61.38 14.77 -2.84
C LEU A 22 60.33 14.69 -1.72
N VAL A 23 60.73 14.90 -0.48
CA VAL A 23 59.79 14.91 0.66
C VAL A 23 58.78 16.07 0.52
N SER A 24 59.26 17.25 0.13
CA SER A 24 58.38 18.41 -0.08
C SER A 24 57.38 18.17 -1.23
N LEU A 25 57.79 17.60 -2.35
CA LEU A 25 56.92 17.22 -3.45
C LEU A 25 55.91 16.16 -3.03
N PHE A 26 56.35 15.18 -2.26
CA PHE A 26 55.44 14.14 -1.76
C PHE A 26 54.39 14.71 -0.79
N ALA A 27 54.84 15.58 0.14
CA ALA A 27 53.92 16.25 1.06
C ALA A 27 52.88 17.11 0.30
N TRP A 28 53.38 17.90 -0.67
CA TRP A 28 52.49 18.72 -1.52
C TRP A 28 51.48 17.88 -2.30
N HIS A 29 51.93 16.77 -2.91
CA HIS A 29 51.05 15.85 -3.62
C HIS A 29 49.98 15.24 -2.69
N ARG A 30 50.39 14.87 -1.47
CA ARG A 30 49.44 14.34 -0.44
C ARG A 30 48.32 15.35 -0.11
N VAL A 31 48.66 16.62 0.05
CA VAL A 31 47.69 17.68 0.35
C VAL A 31 46.68 17.85 -0.81
N LEU A 32 47.20 17.97 -2.04
CA LEU A 32 46.33 18.13 -3.22
C LEU A 32 45.38 16.95 -3.44
N VAL A 33 45.88 15.73 -3.26
CA VAL A 33 45.01 14.52 -3.40
C VAL A 33 44.00 14.46 -2.26
N HIS A 34 44.35 14.86 -1.06
CA HIS A 34 43.45 14.85 0.09
C HIS A 34 42.29 15.83 -0.12
N GLU A 35 42.55 17.05 -0.58
CA GLU A 35 41.52 18.04 -0.88
C GLU A 35 40.55 17.55 -1.98
N ALA A 36 41.10 17.04 -3.08
CA ALA A 36 40.27 16.53 -4.19
C ALA A 36 39.40 15.33 -3.77
N VAL A 37 39.93 14.44 -2.93
CA VAL A 37 39.16 13.27 -2.42
C VAL A 37 38.08 13.71 -1.44
N THR A 38 38.37 14.64 -0.53
CA THR A 38 37.36 15.11 0.43
C THR A 38 36.21 15.84 -0.26
N GLU A 39 36.49 16.62 -1.28
CA GLU A 39 35.48 17.32 -2.07
C GLU A 39 34.58 16.32 -2.87
N ALA A 40 35.21 15.34 -3.52
CA ALA A 40 34.47 14.29 -4.23
C ALA A 40 33.61 13.43 -3.29
N VAL A 41 34.09 13.07 -2.12
CA VAL A 41 33.34 12.34 -1.10
C VAL A 41 32.17 13.16 -0.60
N ALA A 42 32.35 14.45 -0.31
CA ALA A 42 31.28 15.33 0.14
C ALA A 42 30.16 15.49 -0.93
N GLU A 43 30.54 15.57 -2.21
CA GLU A 43 29.57 15.62 -3.30
C GLU A 43 28.76 14.32 -3.41
N VAL A 44 29.42 13.17 -3.33
CA VAL A 44 28.76 11.86 -3.34
C VAL A 44 27.81 11.70 -2.15
N GLU A 45 28.25 12.05 -0.94
CA GLU A 45 27.39 12.02 0.26
C GLU A 45 26.16 12.92 0.11
N LEU A 46 26.34 14.12 -0.44
CA LEU A 46 25.24 15.04 -0.69
C LEU A 46 24.23 14.47 -1.70
N ASN A 47 24.72 13.84 -2.77
CA ASN A 47 23.89 13.23 -3.79
C ASN A 47 23.13 12.01 -3.24
N ILE A 48 23.79 11.14 -2.48
CA ILE A 48 23.15 10.01 -1.78
C ILE A 48 22.09 10.51 -0.79
N SER A 49 22.40 11.55 -0.03
CA SER A 49 21.44 12.14 0.91
C SER A 49 20.20 12.69 0.21
N LYS A 50 20.37 13.41 -0.90
CA LYS A 50 19.26 13.93 -1.72
C LYS A 50 18.42 12.80 -2.31
N GLU A 51 19.05 11.75 -2.79
CA GLU A 51 18.35 10.61 -3.39
C GLU A 51 17.58 9.81 -2.34
N ASN A 52 18.17 9.58 -1.17
CA ASN A 52 17.50 8.98 -0.03
C ASN A 52 16.29 9.81 0.45
N PHE A 53 16.42 11.13 0.47
CA PHE A 53 15.31 12.01 0.81
C PHE A 53 14.17 11.91 -0.21
N ARG A 54 14.47 11.91 -1.51
CA ARG A 54 13.48 11.72 -2.57
C ARG A 54 12.78 10.37 -2.50
N LEU A 55 13.53 9.30 -2.23
CA LEU A 55 12.95 7.97 -2.06
C LEU A 55 12.01 7.91 -0.85
N LYS A 56 12.40 8.55 0.25
CA LYS A 56 11.58 8.63 1.45
C LYS A 56 10.30 9.44 1.23
N GLU A 57 10.38 10.56 0.53
CA GLU A 57 9.23 11.38 0.15
C GLU A 57 8.26 10.59 -0.75
N ARG A 58 8.78 9.90 -1.77
CA ARG A 58 7.96 9.05 -2.64
C ARG A 58 7.27 7.92 -1.86
N SER A 59 7.98 7.26 -0.96
CA SER A 59 7.41 6.20 -0.14
C SER A 59 6.30 6.71 0.78
N LEU A 60 6.47 7.89 1.37
CA LEU A 60 5.44 8.54 2.19
C LEU A 60 4.21 8.92 1.36
N ASN A 61 4.41 9.51 0.19
CA ASN A 61 3.30 9.87 -0.69
C ASN A 61 2.53 8.64 -1.15
N ALA A 62 3.22 7.55 -1.51
CA ALA A 62 2.59 6.29 -1.86
C ALA A 62 1.78 5.68 -0.68
N GLN A 63 2.29 5.78 0.55
CA GLN A 63 1.56 5.35 1.74
C GLN A 63 0.30 6.19 1.99
N ILE A 64 0.39 7.51 1.85
CA ILE A 64 -0.76 8.42 2.01
C ILE A 64 -1.82 8.11 0.95
N GLU A 65 -1.43 7.94 -0.31
CA GLU A 65 -2.36 7.60 -1.40
C GLU A 65 -3.06 6.25 -1.15
N LEU A 66 -2.31 5.24 -0.71
CA LEU A 66 -2.86 3.94 -0.37
C LEU A 66 -3.83 4.03 0.82
N GLN A 67 -3.47 4.78 1.86
CA GLN A 67 -4.35 5.01 3.01
C GLN A 67 -5.65 5.70 2.60
N GLN A 68 -5.58 6.75 1.78
CA GLN A 68 -6.76 7.43 1.25
C GLN A 68 -7.64 6.50 0.42
N SER A 69 -7.03 5.62 -0.36
CA SER A 69 -7.76 4.60 -1.13
C SER A 69 -8.52 3.65 -0.20
N PHE A 70 -7.89 3.15 0.85
CA PHE A 70 -8.55 2.29 1.84
C PHE A 70 -9.68 3.01 2.59
N ASP A 71 -9.47 4.26 3.00
CA ASP A 71 -10.49 5.07 3.67
C ASP A 71 -11.71 5.28 2.77
N ASN A 72 -11.50 5.51 1.48
CA ASN A 72 -12.58 5.65 0.50
C ASN A 72 -13.36 4.33 0.29
N ILE A 73 -12.65 3.21 0.19
CA ILE A 73 -13.27 1.87 0.09
C ILE A 73 -14.10 1.58 1.34
N GLN A 74 -13.58 1.89 2.52
CA GLN A 74 -14.28 1.70 3.79
C GLN A 74 -15.55 2.57 3.87
N LYS A 75 -15.46 3.85 3.52
CA LYS A 75 -16.61 4.75 3.51
C LYS A 75 -17.70 4.30 2.54
N ASP A 76 -17.33 3.86 1.33
CA ASP A 76 -18.27 3.32 0.34
C ASP A 76 -18.99 2.08 0.88
N LYS A 77 -18.23 1.15 1.48
CA LYS A 77 -18.75 -0.04 2.12
C LYS A 77 -19.74 0.31 3.25
N ASP A 78 -19.36 1.20 4.15
CA ASP A 78 -20.18 1.58 5.31
C ASP A 78 -21.48 2.27 4.86
N ALA A 79 -21.42 3.10 3.81
CA ALA A 79 -22.61 3.73 3.22
C ALA A 79 -23.57 2.69 2.63
N LYS A 80 -23.07 1.67 1.94
CA LYS A 80 -23.86 0.58 1.40
C LYS A 80 -24.49 -0.28 2.47
N ILE A 81 -23.71 -0.66 3.49
CA ILE A 81 -24.22 -1.42 4.65
C ILE A 81 -25.33 -0.64 5.37
N LYS A 82 -25.14 0.67 5.59
CA LYS A 82 -26.15 1.53 6.20
C LYS A 82 -27.44 1.56 5.36
N ASN A 83 -27.33 1.70 4.04
CA ASN A 83 -28.49 1.69 3.14
C ASN A 83 -29.20 0.34 3.18
N LEU A 84 -28.46 -0.77 3.14
CA LEU A 84 -29.00 -2.11 3.22
C LEU A 84 -29.77 -2.33 4.54
N ASN A 85 -29.19 -1.94 5.67
CA ASN A 85 -29.84 -2.02 6.98
C ASN A 85 -31.11 -1.19 7.05
N ALA A 86 -31.13 0.01 6.45
CA ALA A 86 -32.34 0.83 6.37
C ALA A 86 -33.45 0.15 5.54
N ARG A 87 -33.08 -0.49 4.42
CA ARG A 87 -34.03 -1.28 3.60
C ARG A 87 -34.57 -2.48 4.38
N VAL A 88 -33.72 -3.24 5.07
CA VAL A 88 -34.14 -4.37 5.91
C VAL A 88 -35.09 -3.92 7.02
N ALA A 89 -34.82 -2.78 7.65
CA ALA A 89 -35.67 -2.23 8.70
C ALA A 89 -37.07 -1.81 8.19
N SER A 90 -37.19 -1.49 6.90
CA SER A 90 -38.48 -1.14 6.27
C SER A 90 -39.31 -2.37 5.82
N LEU A 91 -38.70 -3.55 5.69
CA LEU A 91 -39.36 -4.77 5.21
C LEU A 91 -40.58 -5.22 6.04
N PRO A 92 -40.55 -5.15 7.42
CA PRO A 92 -41.74 -5.54 8.20
C PRO A 92 -42.97 -4.75 7.84
N ARG A 93 -42.83 -3.46 7.51
CA ARG A 93 -43.98 -2.63 7.08
C ARG A 93 -44.55 -3.08 5.74
N SER A 94 -43.70 -3.36 4.76
CA SER A 94 -44.13 -3.80 3.44
C SER A 94 -44.75 -5.21 3.42
N LEU A 95 -44.48 -5.99 4.48
CA LEU A 95 -45.03 -7.35 4.65
C LEU A 95 -46.25 -7.40 5.57
N GLN A 96 -46.66 -6.28 6.18
CA GLN A 96 -47.78 -6.22 7.10
C GLN A 96 -49.13 -6.64 6.47
N GLU A 97 -49.31 -6.37 5.18
CA GLU A 97 -50.51 -6.71 4.43
C GLU A 97 -50.57 -8.18 4.03
N ARG A 98 -49.54 -8.96 4.26
CA ARG A 98 -49.54 -10.39 3.94
C ARG A 98 -50.20 -11.20 5.03
N PRO A 99 -50.92 -12.30 4.67
CA PRO A 99 -51.55 -13.18 5.64
C PRO A 99 -50.48 -13.81 6.56
N SER A 100 -50.80 -13.93 7.85
CA SER A 100 -50.02 -14.71 8.79
C SER A 100 -50.24 -16.20 8.55
N ARG A 101 -49.24 -17.01 8.90
CA ARG A 101 -49.38 -18.47 8.84
C ARG A 101 -50.48 -18.89 9.81
N PRO A 102 -51.45 -19.74 9.37
CA PRO A 102 -52.40 -20.29 10.31
C PRO A 102 -51.67 -21.09 11.40
N GLU A 103 -52.06 -20.88 12.66
CA GLU A 103 -51.56 -21.70 13.76
C GLU A 103 -51.93 -23.16 13.46
N SER A 104 -50.90 -24.02 13.34
CA SER A 104 -51.10 -25.46 13.17
C SER A 104 -51.63 -26.04 14.47
N SER A 105 -52.92 -25.93 14.72
CA SER A 105 -53.61 -26.66 15.74
C SER A 105 -53.70 -28.14 15.33
N GLY A 106 -52.70 -28.93 15.79
CA GLY A 106 -52.70 -30.38 15.67
C GLY A 106 -52.28 -30.88 14.29
N VAL A 107 -51.32 -31.76 14.27
CA VAL A 107 -50.99 -32.55 13.08
C VAL A 107 -52.24 -33.39 12.74
N PRO A 108 -52.93 -33.18 11.61
CA PRO A 108 -53.94 -34.12 11.17
C PRO A 108 -53.23 -35.39 10.70
N ASP A 109 -53.55 -36.49 11.32
CA ASP A 109 -52.99 -37.83 11.07
C ASP A 109 -53.36 -38.42 9.69
N ASN A 110 -53.75 -37.60 8.75
CA ASN A 110 -53.98 -38.00 7.37
C ASN A 110 -53.39 -36.95 6.45
N ALA A 111 -52.12 -37.13 6.12
CA ALA A 111 -51.44 -36.42 5.05
C ALA A 111 -52.06 -36.79 3.71
N ARG A 112 -53.19 -36.18 3.38
CA ARG A 112 -53.58 -36.01 1.99
C ARG A 112 -52.57 -35.02 1.41
N VAL A 113 -51.67 -35.50 0.62
CA VAL A 113 -50.76 -34.67 -0.20
C VAL A 113 -51.68 -33.96 -1.17
N GLU A 114 -52.23 -32.79 -0.78
CA GLU A 114 -52.72 -31.83 -1.72
C GLU A 114 -51.56 -31.41 -2.59
N GLU A 115 -51.65 -31.70 -3.88
CA GLU A 115 -50.71 -31.26 -4.88
C GLU A 115 -50.39 -29.79 -4.63
N THR A 116 -49.17 -29.50 -4.17
CA THR A 116 -48.66 -28.14 -4.07
C THR A 116 -48.84 -27.48 -5.43
N PRO A 117 -49.60 -26.38 -5.54
CA PRO A 117 -49.81 -25.73 -6.83
C PRO A 117 -48.45 -25.40 -7.46
N LYS A 118 -48.27 -25.90 -8.69
CA LYS A 118 -47.08 -25.62 -9.48
C LYS A 118 -46.90 -24.10 -9.59
N GLY A 119 -45.83 -23.57 -8.96
CA GLY A 119 -45.45 -22.18 -9.07
C GLY A 119 -45.92 -21.30 -7.91
N ALA A 120 -45.45 -21.56 -6.68
CA ALA A 120 -45.57 -20.60 -5.58
C ALA A 120 -44.85 -19.31 -5.98
N THR A 121 -45.56 -18.29 -6.40
CA THR A 121 -45.03 -16.96 -6.60
C THR A 121 -44.71 -16.36 -5.25
N GLY A 122 -43.67 -15.47 -5.14
CA GLY A 122 -43.37 -14.79 -3.88
C GLY A 122 -44.54 -14.05 -3.23
N ALA A 123 -45.66 -13.85 -3.97
CA ALA A 123 -46.93 -13.31 -3.47
C ALA A 123 -47.68 -14.28 -2.55
N GLN A 124 -47.40 -15.57 -2.59
CA GLN A 124 -48.06 -16.61 -1.80
C GLN A 124 -47.36 -16.95 -0.49
N LEU A 125 -46.19 -16.33 -0.23
CA LEU A 125 -45.45 -16.50 1.03
C LEU A 125 -46.18 -15.84 2.20
N TYR A 126 -46.31 -16.56 3.29
CA TYR A 126 -46.77 -15.98 4.55
C TYR A 126 -45.78 -14.88 5.05
N ARG A 127 -46.30 -13.99 5.90
CA ARG A 127 -45.53 -12.85 6.42
C ARG A 127 -44.21 -13.31 7.07
N GLU A 128 -44.28 -14.35 7.89
CA GLU A 128 -43.17 -14.90 8.65
C GLU A 128 -42.07 -15.44 7.70
N ASP A 129 -42.48 -16.20 6.69
CA ASP A 129 -41.57 -16.77 5.69
C ASP A 129 -40.94 -15.66 4.83
N GLY A 130 -41.73 -14.66 4.47
CA GLY A 130 -41.23 -13.48 3.77
C GLY A 130 -40.18 -12.70 4.57
N LEU A 131 -40.39 -12.57 5.88
CA LEU A 131 -39.39 -11.91 6.78
C LEU A 131 -38.12 -12.72 6.91
N VAL A 132 -38.19 -14.04 7.03
CA VAL A 132 -37.00 -14.91 7.09
C VAL A 132 -36.20 -14.81 5.82
N LEU A 133 -36.84 -14.99 4.66
CA LEU A 133 -36.18 -14.90 3.36
C LEU A 133 -35.55 -13.52 3.13
N ALA A 134 -36.24 -12.45 3.50
CA ALA A 134 -35.71 -11.10 3.37
C ALA A 134 -34.50 -10.85 4.27
N ARG A 135 -34.49 -11.40 5.49
CA ARG A 135 -33.32 -11.32 6.39
C ARG A 135 -32.13 -12.11 5.86
N GLU A 136 -32.37 -13.32 5.34
CA GLU A 136 -31.28 -14.13 4.78
C GLU A 136 -30.73 -13.52 3.48
N ALA A 137 -31.59 -12.96 2.63
CA ALA A 137 -31.14 -12.21 1.46
C ALA A 137 -30.29 -10.99 1.84
N ALA A 138 -30.69 -10.25 2.88
CA ALA A 138 -29.92 -9.14 3.40
C ALA A 138 -28.56 -9.56 3.97
N ARG A 139 -28.53 -10.70 4.68
CA ARG A 139 -27.29 -11.29 5.21
C ARG A 139 -26.33 -11.67 4.08
N ALA A 140 -26.86 -12.31 3.02
CA ALA A 140 -26.06 -12.66 1.85
C ALA A 140 -25.49 -11.41 1.16
N GLU A 141 -26.27 -10.33 1.04
CA GLU A 141 -25.82 -9.07 0.46
C GLU A 141 -24.77 -8.38 1.33
N LEU A 142 -24.87 -8.43 2.66
CA LEU A 142 -23.81 -7.95 3.58
C LEU A 142 -22.49 -8.68 3.36
N ILE A 143 -22.52 -10.01 3.31
CA ILE A 143 -21.33 -10.84 3.08
C ILE A 143 -20.70 -10.50 1.72
N LYS A 144 -21.54 -10.32 0.69
CA LYS A 144 -21.08 -9.91 -0.63
C LYS A 144 -20.39 -8.55 -0.61
N GLU A 145 -20.94 -7.53 0.06
CA GLU A 145 -20.30 -6.21 0.17
C GLU A 145 -18.99 -6.25 0.97
N GLU A 146 -18.90 -7.08 2.01
CA GLU A 146 -17.65 -7.31 2.74
C GLU A 146 -16.58 -7.94 1.86
N LEU A 147 -16.96 -8.96 1.08
CA LEU A 147 -16.07 -9.63 0.14
C LEU A 147 -15.58 -8.68 -0.97
N LEU A 148 -16.50 -7.88 -1.54
CA LEU A 148 -16.15 -6.87 -2.54
C LEU A 148 -15.20 -5.80 -1.97
N GLY A 149 -15.40 -5.39 -0.72
CA GLY A 149 -14.48 -4.49 -0.02
C GLY A 149 -13.08 -5.10 0.11
N CYS A 150 -12.99 -6.37 0.46
CA CYS A 150 -11.72 -7.10 0.54
C CYS A 150 -11.01 -7.18 -0.82
N TYR A 151 -11.72 -7.51 -1.90
CA TYR A 151 -11.14 -7.54 -3.26
C TYR A 151 -10.63 -6.17 -3.70
N LYS A 152 -11.42 -5.11 -3.50
CA LYS A 152 -10.99 -3.74 -3.83
C LYS A 152 -9.73 -3.32 -3.06
N SER A 153 -9.64 -3.67 -1.78
CA SER A 153 -8.46 -3.39 -0.96
C SER A 153 -7.23 -4.18 -1.45
N TYR A 154 -7.43 -5.44 -1.84
CA TYR A 154 -6.36 -6.25 -2.43
C TYR A 154 -5.87 -5.66 -3.75
N ASP A 155 -6.79 -5.28 -4.65
CA ASP A 155 -6.45 -4.70 -5.94
C ASP A 155 -5.71 -3.36 -5.78
N ALA A 156 -6.13 -2.51 -4.86
CA ALA A 156 -5.45 -1.25 -4.54
C ALA A 156 -4.03 -1.49 -4.02
N ALA A 157 -3.84 -2.47 -3.12
CA ALA A 157 -2.51 -2.83 -2.61
C ALA A 157 -1.61 -3.40 -3.71
N LYS A 158 -2.16 -4.26 -4.57
CA LYS A 158 -1.44 -4.84 -5.71
C LYS A 158 -0.99 -3.76 -6.69
N GLU A 159 -1.89 -2.86 -7.06
CA GLU A 159 -1.58 -1.76 -7.97
C GLU A 159 -0.50 -0.83 -7.40
N ALA A 160 -0.56 -0.51 -6.12
CA ALA A 160 0.47 0.26 -5.44
C ALA A 160 1.84 -0.45 -5.48
N LEU A 161 1.86 -1.76 -5.25
CA LEU A 161 3.08 -2.57 -5.32
C LEU A 161 3.66 -2.63 -6.74
N ASP A 162 2.81 -2.78 -7.74
CA ASP A 162 3.24 -2.85 -9.15
C ASP A 162 3.80 -1.49 -9.63
N ARG A 163 3.19 -0.37 -9.20
CA ARG A 163 3.75 0.98 -9.44
C ARG A 163 5.12 1.12 -8.77
N TYR A 164 5.25 0.73 -7.50
CA TYR A 164 6.51 0.78 -6.77
C TYR A 164 7.61 -0.05 -7.46
N LYS A 165 7.31 -1.26 -7.92
CA LYS A 165 8.27 -2.10 -8.67
C LYS A 165 8.70 -1.43 -9.95
N LYS A 166 7.77 -0.90 -10.75
CA LYS A 166 8.06 -0.24 -12.02
C LYS A 166 8.96 0.99 -11.87
N GLU A 167 8.78 1.75 -10.79
CA GLU A 167 9.57 2.96 -10.51
C GLU A 167 10.98 2.63 -9.99
N ASN A 168 11.14 1.50 -9.29
CA ASN A 168 12.40 1.10 -8.67
C ASN A 168 13.17 0.03 -9.46
N THR A 169 12.67 -0.44 -10.60
CA THR A 169 13.43 -1.33 -11.48
C THR A 169 14.47 -0.50 -12.23
N PRO A 170 15.77 -0.75 -12.04
CA PRO A 170 16.81 -0.03 -12.81
C PRO A 170 16.58 -0.28 -14.30
N ARG A 171 16.52 0.79 -15.08
CA ARG A 171 16.55 0.68 -16.55
C ARG A 171 17.85 0.00 -16.92
N SER A 172 17.75 -1.22 -17.41
CA SER A 172 18.85 -1.91 -18.08
C SER A 172 18.95 -1.30 -19.49
N ASP A 173 19.70 -0.21 -19.59
CA ASP A 173 20.18 0.32 -20.87
C ASP A 173 21.45 -0.41 -21.30
#